data_af86126f570f1e7d058b342cefd9d830
#
_entry.id   af86126f570f1e7d058b342cefd9d830
#
_cell.length_a   1.000
_cell.length_b   1.000
_cell.length_c   1.000
_cell.angle_alpha   90.00
_cell.angle_beta   90.00
_cell.angle_gamma   90.00
#
_symmetry.space_group_name_H-M   'P 1'
#
loop_
_entity.id
_entity.type
_entity.pdbx_description
1 polymer ?
#
loop_
_entity_poly.entity_id
_entity_poly.type
_entity_poly.pdbx_seq_one_letter_code
_entity_poly.pdbx_strand_id
1 'polypeptide(L)'
;MAGLPASGKSSFADYASKELSIPVIAKDDIKEKLFDTIGFKNYSEKTQLDIAAANIMMFTASKILDAGGSVILDNNFEDRNLENLSKVIENHPCNVITVRFDCEMKEAYRRYTQRDKDPSRHPGHVLMTCYPPVEGVEDAVKDMTEQSFCEKYTRRGTMRFSMGKLIVVDATDFKSVSYPQILKQLKDSLV
;
A
#
# COMPACT_ATOMS: atom_id res chain seq x y z
N MET A 1 1.57 7.32 1.18
CA MET A 1 0.29 7.14 0.49
C MET A 1 -0.52 6.10 1.22
N ALA A 2 -1.75 6.40 1.62
CA ALA A 2 -2.63 5.53 2.39
C ALA A 2 -4.00 5.34 1.69
N GLY A 3 -4.81 4.38 2.13
CA GLY A 3 -6.14 4.13 1.59
C GLY A 3 -6.40 2.69 1.18
N LEU A 4 -7.63 2.41 0.77
CA LEU A 4 -8.07 1.07 0.38
C LEU A 4 -7.28 0.50 -0.79
N PRO A 5 -7.21 -0.84 -0.93
CA PRO A 5 -6.65 -1.44 -2.13
C PRO A 5 -7.46 -1.01 -3.37
N ALA A 6 -6.79 -0.88 -4.50
CA ALA A 6 -7.36 -0.42 -5.77
C ALA A 6 -7.98 1.01 -5.75
N SER A 7 -7.59 1.87 -4.82
CA SER A 7 -8.01 3.28 -4.76
C SER A 7 -7.19 4.24 -5.64
N GLY A 8 -6.18 3.75 -6.36
CA GLY A 8 -5.34 4.58 -7.24
C GLY A 8 -4.14 5.25 -6.55
N LYS A 9 -3.90 4.99 -5.25
CA LYS A 9 -2.80 5.59 -4.49
C LYS A 9 -1.41 5.35 -5.08
N SER A 10 -1.13 4.13 -5.58
CA SER A 10 0.17 3.78 -6.17
C SER A 10 0.43 4.57 -7.46
N SER A 11 -0.57 4.72 -8.32
CA SER A 11 -0.44 5.54 -9.53
C SER A 11 -0.15 7.00 -9.22
N PHE A 12 -0.74 7.54 -8.14
CA PHE A 12 -0.40 8.89 -7.68
C PHE A 12 0.98 8.94 -7.03
N ALA A 13 1.39 7.90 -6.29
CA ALA A 13 2.74 7.81 -5.71
C ALA A 13 3.81 7.90 -6.80
N ASP A 14 3.64 7.16 -7.90
CA ASP A 14 4.54 7.17 -9.07
C ASP A 14 4.57 8.55 -9.76
N TYR A 15 3.41 9.17 -9.90
CA TYR A 15 3.31 10.53 -10.44
C TYR A 15 4.03 11.55 -9.54
N ALA A 16 3.74 11.54 -8.24
CA ALA A 16 4.35 12.46 -7.28
C ALA A 16 5.88 12.24 -7.17
N SER A 17 6.33 11.00 -7.25
CA SER A 17 7.76 10.65 -7.26
C SER A 17 8.50 11.34 -8.41
N LYS A 18 7.95 11.26 -9.62
CA LYS A 18 8.55 11.90 -10.82
C LYS A 18 8.57 13.42 -10.69
N GLU A 19 7.47 14.01 -10.24
CA GLU A 19 7.32 15.47 -10.12
C GLU A 19 8.15 16.09 -8.99
N LEU A 20 8.45 15.32 -7.95
CA LEU A 20 9.20 15.76 -6.77
C LEU A 20 10.63 15.25 -6.73
N SER A 21 11.00 14.30 -7.61
CA SER A 21 12.28 13.60 -7.58
C SER A 21 12.52 12.90 -6.21
N ILE A 22 11.46 12.34 -5.63
CA ILE A 22 11.48 11.62 -4.35
C ILE A 22 11.21 10.13 -4.61
N PRO A 23 12.05 9.20 -4.10
CA PRO A 23 11.84 7.78 -4.32
C PRO A 23 10.54 7.28 -3.66
N VAL A 24 9.85 6.35 -4.35
CA VAL A 24 8.75 5.57 -3.79
C VAL A 24 9.29 4.25 -3.27
N ILE A 25 8.90 3.89 -2.07
CA ILE A 25 9.06 2.54 -1.52
C ILE A 25 7.68 1.94 -1.33
N ALA A 26 7.27 1.10 -2.27
CA ALA A 26 5.99 0.41 -2.22
C ALA A 26 6.15 -0.95 -1.55
N LYS A 27 5.30 -1.24 -0.55
CA LYS A 27 5.34 -2.52 0.15
C LYS A 27 5.03 -3.69 -0.81
N ASP A 28 4.10 -3.50 -1.74
CA ASP A 28 3.72 -4.55 -2.69
C ASP A 28 4.89 -4.90 -3.64
N ASP A 29 5.69 -3.92 -4.08
CA ASP A 29 6.87 -4.17 -4.92
C ASP A 29 7.91 -5.03 -4.19
N ILE A 30 8.20 -4.71 -2.93
CA ILE A 30 9.11 -5.51 -2.10
C ILE A 30 8.56 -6.93 -1.94
N LYS A 31 7.27 -7.04 -1.69
CA LYS A 31 6.60 -8.32 -1.48
C LYS A 31 6.63 -9.20 -2.74
N GLU A 32 6.47 -8.62 -3.93
CA GLU A 32 6.61 -9.32 -5.19
C GLU A 32 8.03 -9.86 -5.39
N LYS A 33 9.06 -9.07 -5.07
CA LYS A 33 10.45 -9.56 -5.09
C LYS A 33 10.69 -10.70 -4.09
N LEU A 34 10.06 -10.65 -2.92
CA LEU A 34 10.15 -11.74 -1.96
C LEU A 34 9.42 -13.01 -2.47
N PHE A 35 8.28 -12.85 -3.14
CA PHE A 35 7.59 -13.96 -3.77
C PHE A 35 8.45 -14.61 -4.85
N ASP A 36 9.03 -13.81 -5.76
CA ASP A 36 9.87 -14.32 -6.84
C ASP A 36 11.15 -14.99 -6.36
N THR A 37 11.72 -14.53 -5.24
CA THR A 37 13.02 -15.00 -4.75
C THR A 37 12.91 -16.16 -3.79
N ILE A 38 11.90 -16.13 -2.91
CA ILE A 38 11.74 -17.10 -1.81
C ILE A 38 10.56 -18.03 -2.09
N GLY A 39 9.46 -17.47 -2.60
CA GLY A 39 8.19 -18.18 -2.73
C GLY A 39 7.50 -18.43 -1.37
N PHE A 40 6.39 -19.17 -1.40
CA PHE A 40 5.71 -19.63 -0.20
C PHE A 40 4.99 -20.96 -0.46
N LYS A 41 4.83 -21.79 0.58
CA LYS A 41 4.21 -23.12 0.51
C LYS A 41 2.86 -23.18 1.24
N ASN A 42 2.46 -22.13 1.90
CA ASN A 42 1.20 -22.00 2.64
C ASN A 42 0.91 -20.53 2.98
N TYR A 43 -0.31 -20.27 3.46
CA TYR A 43 -0.74 -18.93 3.83
C TYR A 43 0.05 -18.30 4.99
N SER A 44 0.56 -19.12 5.92
CA SER A 44 1.40 -18.62 7.02
C SER A 44 2.72 -18.04 6.51
N GLU A 45 3.39 -18.75 5.62
CA GLU A 45 4.62 -18.27 4.98
C GLU A 45 4.36 -17.02 4.13
N LYS A 46 3.27 -16.99 3.35
CA LYS A 46 2.83 -15.80 2.62
C LYS A 46 2.65 -14.60 3.55
N THR A 47 2.10 -14.81 4.73
CA THR A 47 1.91 -13.76 5.74
C THR A 47 3.24 -13.28 6.32
N GLN A 48 4.20 -14.19 6.54
CA GLN A 48 5.54 -13.83 6.99
C GLN A 48 6.27 -12.96 5.96
N LEU A 49 6.13 -13.25 4.66
CA LEU A 49 6.68 -12.42 3.59
C LEU A 49 6.02 -11.03 3.54
N ASP A 50 4.71 -10.93 3.85
CA ASP A 50 4.03 -9.62 3.97
C ASP A 50 4.59 -8.78 5.13
N ILE A 51 4.91 -9.42 6.25
CA ILE A 51 5.54 -8.78 7.42
C ILE A 51 6.98 -8.37 7.08
N ALA A 52 7.75 -9.25 6.43
CA ALA A 52 9.11 -8.97 6.00
C ALA A 52 9.14 -7.76 5.04
N ALA A 53 8.24 -7.71 4.06
CA ALA A 53 8.12 -6.59 3.13
C ALA A 53 7.86 -5.26 3.86
N ALA A 54 6.97 -5.26 4.86
CA ALA A 54 6.71 -4.08 5.68
C ALA A 54 7.94 -3.63 6.47
N ASN A 55 8.68 -4.56 7.05
CA ASN A 55 9.90 -4.26 7.81
C ASN A 55 11.02 -3.72 6.89
N ILE A 56 11.21 -4.31 5.71
CA ILE A 56 12.17 -3.83 4.70
C ILE A 56 11.79 -2.41 4.25
N MET A 57 10.50 -2.14 4.01
CA MET A 57 10.02 -0.80 3.66
C MET A 57 10.41 0.23 4.73
N MET A 58 10.17 -0.06 6.02
CA MET A 58 10.52 0.84 7.13
C MET A 58 12.03 0.99 7.29
N PHE A 59 12.79 -0.09 7.17
CA PHE A 59 14.26 -0.06 7.21
C PHE A 59 14.83 0.81 6.09
N THR A 60 14.33 0.65 4.86
CA THR A 60 14.78 1.45 3.71
C THR A 60 14.41 2.92 3.90
N ALA A 61 13.21 3.21 4.40
CA ALA A 61 12.80 4.57 4.74
C ALA A 61 13.75 5.22 5.74
N SER A 62 14.11 4.51 6.82
CA SER A 62 15.07 5.01 7.82
C SER A 62 16.42 5.35 7.20
N LYS A 63 16.94 4.50 6.29
CA LYS A 63 18.23 4.76 5.62
C LYS A 63 18.20 5.97 4.70
N ILE A 64 17.08 6.23 4.05
CA ILE A 64 16.91 7.44 3.23
C ILE A 64 16.85 8.69 4.13
N LEU A 65 16.14 8.61 5.24
CA LEU A 65 16.04 9.70 6.22
C LEU A 65 17.38 9.96 6.93
N ASP A 66 18.15 8.90 7.28
CA ASP A 66 19.52 9.01 7.80
C ASP A 66 20.44 9.83 6.87
N ALA A 67 20.24 9.71 5.58
CA ALA A 67 20.97 10.46 4.56
C ALA A 67 20.41 11.88 4.31
N GLY A 68 19.43 12.33 5.08
CA GLY A 68 18.77 13.64 4.90
C GLY A 68 17.82 13.69 3.70
N GLY A 69 17.48 12.55 3.13
CA GLY A 69 16.56 12.45 1.99
C GLY A 69 15.10 12.48 2.40
N SER A 70 14.23 12.50 1.38
CA SER A 70 12.78 12.34 1.52
C SER A 70 12.34 11.04 0.85
N VAL A 71 11.23 10.46 1.30
CA VAL A 71 10.71 9.20 0.78
C VAL A 71 9.19 9.20 0.71
N ILE A 72 8.64 8.60 -0.32
CA ILE A 72 7.21 8.31 -0.44
C ILE A 72 7.01 6.83 -0.07
N LEU A 73 6.24 6.55 0.96
CA LEU A 73 5.85 5.19 1.33
C LEU A 73 4.47 4.89 0.74
N ASP A 74 4.35 3.81 -0.05
CA ASP A 74 3.09 3.34 -0.58
C ASP A 74 2.66 2.02 0.06
N ASN A 75 1.56 2.08 0.78
CA ASN A 75 0.91 0.92 1.41
C ASN A 75 -0.55 1.25 1.69
N ASN A 76 -1.38 0.25 2.01
CA ASN A 76 -2.73 0.52 2.49
C ASN A 76 -2.73 1.30 3.81
N PHE A 77 -1.72 1.14 4.61
CA PHE A 77 -1.59 1.60 5.98
C PHE A 77 -2.84 1.35 6.85
N GLU A 78 -2.59 0.87 8.03
CA GLU A 78 -3.59 0.40 8.98
C GLU A 78 -3.17 0.84 10.38
N ASP A 79 -4.07 0.77 11.36
CA ASP A 79 -3.76 1.13 12.74
C ASP A 79 -2.48 0.44 13.28
N ARG A 80 -2.27 -0.83 12.91
CA ARG A 80 -1.06 -1.59 13.31
C ARG A 80 0.27 -1.02 12.77
N ASN A 81 0.21 -0.16 11.76
CA ASN A 81 1.42 0.45 11.21
C ASN A 81 1.86 1.71 11.99
N LEU A 82 0.96 2.28 12.82
CA LEU A 82 1.24 3.53 13.54
C LEU A 82 2.46 3.42 14.44
N GLU A 83 2.58 2.34 15.22
CA GLU A 83 3.71 2.15 16.12
C GLU A 83 5.06 2.11 15.38
N ASN A 84 5.15 1.34 14.30
CA ASN A 84 6.40 1.24 13.54
C ASN A 84 6.75 2.56 12.83
N LEU A 85 5.75 3.27 12.31
CA LEU A 85 5.96 4.59 11.72
C LEU A 85 6.36 5.63 12.78
N SER A 86 5.74 5.62 13.96
CA SER A 86 6.12 6.51 15.07
C SER A 86 7.57 6.32 15.45
N LYS A 87 8.04 5.08 15.58
CA LYS A 87 9.47 4.78 15.86
C LYS A 87 10.42 5.34 14.81
N VAL A 88 10.03 5.26 13.52
CA VAL A 88 10.84 5.84 12.43
C VAL A 88 10.91 7.35 12.57
N ILE A 89 9.79 8.02 12.85
CA ILE A 89 9.70 9.49 12.96
C ILE A 89 10.41 9.99 14.22
N GLU A 90 10.29 9.29 15.35
CA GLU A 90 10.98 9.63 16.60
C GLU A 90 12.51 9.62 16.42
N ASN A 91 13.03 8.68 15.65
CA ASN A 91 14.46 8.59 15.35
C ASN A 91 14.90 9.55 14.23
N HIS A 92 13.97 10.03 13.41
CA HIS A 92 14.25 10.90 12.25
C HIS A 92 13.21 12.03 12.22
N PRO A 93 13.42 13.13 12.99
CA PRO A 93 12.52 14.27 12.96
C PRO A 93 12.32 14.77 11.52
N CYS A 94 11.12 14.61 10.99
CA CYS A 94 10.79 14.95 9.61
C CYS A 94 9.34 15.43 9.49
N ASN A 95 9.04 16.15 8.41
CA ASN A 95 7.67 16.51 8.08
C ASN A 95 6.94 15.29 7.50
N VAL A 96 5.85 14.92 8.13
CA VAL A 96 5.03 13.79 7.69
C VAL A 96 3.73 14.29 7.07
N ILE A 97 3.44 13.81 5.86
CA ILE A 97 2.21 14.12 5.16
C ILE A 97 1.55 12.80 4.74
N THR A 98 0.32 12.59 5.19
CA THR A 98 -0.51 11.49 4.75
C THR A 98 -1.39 11.95 3.59
N VAL A 99 -1.21 11.39 2.41
CA VAL A 99 -2.18 11.50 1.31
C VAL A 99 -3.01 10.23 1.33
N ARG A 100 -4.28 10.35 1.75
CA ARG A 100 -5.19 9.21 1.89
C ARG A 100 -6.25 9.22 0.79
N PHE A 101 -6.29 8.12 0.04
CA PHE A 101 -7.26 7.90 -1.02
C PHE A 101 -8.47 7.17 -0.44
N ASP A 102 -9.50 7.95 -0.15
CA ASP A 102 -10.79 7.44 0.31
C ASP A 102 -11.63 7.02 -0.90
N CYS A 103 -12.38 5.95 -0.75
CA CYS A 103 -13.24 5.41 -1.79
C CYS A 103 -14.44 4.71 -1.12
N GLU A 104 -15.60 4.76 -1.74
CA GLU A 104 -16.72 3.94 -1.28
C GLU A 104 -16.33 2.45 -1.25
N MET A 105 -16.63 1.78 -0.14
CA MET A 105 -16.20 0.38 0.09
C MET A 105 -16.67 -0.56 -1.02
N LYS A 106 -17.89 -0.38 -1.52
CA LYS A 106 -18.43 -1.18 -2.61
C LYS A 106 -17.64 -1.01 -3.91
N GLU A 107 -17.29 0.23 -4.24
CA GLU A 107 -16.50 0.53 -5.44
C GLU A 107 -15.06 0.03 -5.28
N ALA A 108 -14.46 0.21 -4.11
CA ALA A 108 -13.14 -0.34 -3.81
C ALA A 108 -13.12 -1.88 -3.92
N TYR A 109 -14.15 -2.57 -3.43
CA TYR A 109 -14.30 -4.01 -3.56
C TYR A 109 -14.44 -4.43 -5.03
N ARG A 110 -15.29 -3.76 -5.82
CA ARG A 110 -15.44 -4.01 -7.25
C ARG A 110 -14.12 -3.91 -7.99
N ARG A 111 -13.36 -2.83 -7.75
CA ARG A 111 -12.05 -2.61 -8.36
C ARG A 111 -11.01 -3.64 -7.89
N TYR A 112 -11.03 -3.97 -6.60
CA TYR A 112 -10.15 -4.98 -6.04
C TYR A 112 -10.35 -6.35 -6.69
N THR A 113 -11.58 -6.81 -6.82
CA THR A 113 -11.91 -8.10 -7.45
C THR A 113 -11.62 -8.10 -8.96
N GLN A 114 -11.80 -6.97 -9.63
CA GLN A 114 -11.43 -6.81 -11.03
C GLN A 114 -9.92 -6.88 -11.23
N ARG A 115 -9.15 -6.19 -10.37
CA ARG A 115 -7.68 -6.20 -10.42
C ARG A 115 -7.11 -7.60 -10.16
N ASP A 116 -7.70 -8.38 -9.27
CA ASP A 116 -7.22 -9.74 -8.98
C ASP A 116 -7.43 -10.70 -10.17
N LYS A 117 -8.30 -10.34 -11.13
CA LYS A 117 -8.51 -11.06 -12.40
C LYS A 117 -7.63 -10.58 -13.55
N ASP A 118 -6.90 -9.48 -13.35
CA ASP A 118 -6.04 -8.91 -14.39
C ASP A 118 -4.79 -9.80 -14.57
N PRO A 119 -4.48 -10.26 -15.79
CA PRO A 119 -3.30 -11.08 -16.06
C PRO A 119 -1.97 -10.40 -15.71
N SER A 120 -1.93 -9.08 -15.67
CA SER A 120 -0.73 -8.33 -15.25
C SER A 120 -0.50 -8.33 -13.75
N ARG A 121 -1.50 -8.75 -12.96
CA ARG A 121 -1.38 -8.84 -11.50
C ARG A 121 -0.41 -9.96 -11.13
N HIS A 122 0.61 -9.64 -10.33
CA HIS A 122 1.57 -10.64 -9.86
C HIS A 122 0.85 -11.81 -9.16
N PRO A 123 1.07 -13.07 -9.61
CA PRO A 123 0.31 -14.23 -9.12
C PRO A 123 0.41 -14.43 -7.60
N GLY A 124 1.54 -14.10 -6.99
CA GLY A 124 1.73 -14.20 -5.55
C GLY A 124 0.74 -13.38 -4.72
N HIS A 125 0.07 -12.37 -5.28
CA HIS A 125 -1.00 -11.66 -4.59
C HIS A 125 -2.32 -12.43 -4.58
N VAL A 126 -2.55 -13.22 -5.62
CA VAL A 126 -3.81 -13.95 -5.84
C VAL A 126 -3.75 -15.34 -5.24
N LEU A 127 -2.67 -16.07 -5.51
CA LEU A 127 -2.47 -17.43 -5.00
C LEU A 127 -2.44 -17.48 -3.47
N MET A 128 -3.10 -18.49 -2.91
CA MET A 128 -3.26 -18.65 -1.46
C MET A 128 -2.50 -19.85 -0.91
N THR A 129 -2.29 -20.87 -1.74
CA THR A 129 -1.70 -22.17 -1.32
C THR A 129 -0.19 -22.14 -1.45
N CYS A 130 0.34 -21.85 -2.64
CA CYS A 130 1.79 -21.80 -2.86
C CYS A 130 2.17 -20.88 -4.02
N TYR A 131 3.42 -20.41 -3.99
CA TYR A 131 4.03 -19.69 -5.11
C TYR A 131 5.54 -20.00 -5.14
N PRO A 132 6.12 -20.35 -6.29
CA PRO A 132 5.44 -20.58 -7.57
C PRO A 132 4.41 -21.72 -7.48
N PRO A 133 3.41 -21.73 -8.39
CA PRO A 133 2.41 -22.80 -8.42
C PRO A 133 3.06 -24.16 -8.67
N VAL A 134 2.58 -25.18 -8.01
CA VAL A 134 3.07 -26.58 -8.13
C VAL A 134 2.02 -27.40 -8.89
N GLU A 135 2.47 -28.16 -9.88
CA GLU A 135 1.58 -29.04 -10.65
C GLU A 135 0.86 -30.03 -9.74
N GLY A 136 -0.45 -30.18 -9.93
CA GLY A 136 -1.30 -31.05 -9.12
C GLY A 136 -1.71 -30.47 -7.75
N VAL A 137 -1.28 -29.29 -7.41
CA VAL A 137 -1.73 -28.57 -6.20
C VAL A 137 -2.78 -27.54 -6.59
N GLU A 138 -4.02 -27.77 -6.17
CA GLU A 138 -5.09 -26.79 -6.36
C GLU A 138 -4.90 -25.61 -5.40
N ASP A 139 -5.10 -24.40 -5.93
CA ASP A 139 -5.06 -23.19 -5.10
C ASP A 139 -6.33 -23.07 -4.26
N ALA A 140 -6.19 -22.62 -3.03
CA ALA A 140 -7.32 -22.32 -2.17
C ALA A 140 -8.07 -21.11 -2.72
N VAL A 141 -9.39 -21.21 -2.80
CA VAL A 141 -10.23 -20.09 -3.25
C VAL A 141 -10.09 -18.92 -2.29
N LYS A 142 -9.73 -17.78 -2.84
CA LYS A 142 -9.73 -16.51 -2.11
C LYS A 142 -11.17 -16.03 -1.97
N ASP A 143 -11.87 -16.56 -0.99
CA ASP A 143 -13.26 -16.19 -0.70
C ASP A 143 -13.32 -14.85 0.05
N MET A 144 -13.30 -13.76 -0.70
CA MET A 144 -13.49 -12.43 -0.15
C MET A 144 -14.79 -11.83 -0.70
N THR A 145 -15.85 -11.91 0.10
CA THR A 145 -17.11 -11.25 -0.21
C THR A 145 -17.02 -9.75 0.03
N GLU A 146 -17.97 -8.98 -0.53
CA GLU A 146 -18.07 -7.53 -0.25
C GLU A 146 -18.17 -7.26 1.25
N GLN A 147 -18.99 -8.03 1.96
CA GLN A 147 -19.14 -7.89 3.40
C GLN A 147 -17.81 -8.12 4.14
N SER A 148 -17.11 -9.23 3.87
CA SER A 148 -15.83 -9.55 4.52
C SER A 148 -14.74 -8.54 4.18
N PHE A 149 -14.76 -7.97 2.98
CA PHE A 149 -13.89 -6.87 2.58
C PHE A 149 -14.16 -5.62 3.43
N CYS A 150 -15.42 -5.20 3.53
CA CYS A 150 -15.82 -4.04 4.33
C CYS A 150 -15.45 -4.21 5.82
N GLU A 151 -15.79 -5.33 6.42
CA GLU A 151 -15.45 -5.65 7.81
C GLU A 151 -13.94 -5.63 8.06
N LYS A 152 -13.15 -6.23 7.15
CA LYS A 152 -11.70 -6.30 7.23
C LYS A 152 -11.07 -4.92 7.25
N TYR A 153 -11.38 -4.06 6.28
CA TYR A 153 -10.72 -2.76 6.16
C TYR A 153 -11.25 -1.72 7.14
N THR A 154 -12.50 -1.84 7.58
CA THR A 154 -13.04 -1.05 8.70
C THR A 154 -12.33 -1.39 10.00
N ARG A 155 -12.24 -2.69 10.35
CA ARG A 155 -11.53 -3.16 11.56
C ARG A 155 -10.06 -2.75 11.58
N ARG A 156 -9.39 -2.76 10.42
CA ARG A 156 -7.98 -2.40 10.28
C ARG A 156 -7.71 -0.90 10.37
N GLY A 157 -8.74 -0.07 10.31
CA GLY A 157 -8.60 1.38 10.39
C GLY A 157 -8.04 2.04 9.13
N THR A 158 -8.03 1.37 7.98
CA THR A 158 -7.43 1.88 6.75
C THR A 158 -8.03 3.23 6.32
N MET A 159 -9.34 3.42 6.49
CA MET A 159 -10.04 4.65 6.12
C MET A 159 -9.90 5.79 7.15
N ARG A 160 -9.36 5.51 8.33
CA ARG A 160 -9.09 6.54 9.35
C ARG A 160 -7.60 6.79 9.57
N PHE A 161 -6.75 6.03 8.88
CA PHE A 161 -5.30 6.17 9.05
C PHE A 161 -4.86 7.59 8.71
N SER A 162 -4.10 8.19 9.62
CA SER A 162 -3.49 9.50 9.44
C SER A 162 -2.25 9.62 10.32
N MET A 163 -1.20 10.24 9.79
CA MET A 163 0.00 10.63 10.53
C MET A 163 0.54 11.94 9.95
N GLY A 164 0.81 12.91 10.80
CA GLY A 164 1.19 14.25 10.38
C GLY A 164 0.05 15.01 9.68
N LYS A 165 0.37 15.84 8.69
CA LYS A 165 -0.64 16.58 7.92
C LYS A 165 -1.40 15.65 7.00
N LEU A 166 -2.73 15.74 7.01
CA LEU A 166 -3.62 14.89 6.20
C LEU A 166 -4.14 15.63 4.96
N ILE A 167 -4.00 14.99 3.82
CA ILE A 167 -4.68 15.34 2.55
C ILE A 167 -5.59 14.17 2.20
N VAL A 168 -6.88 14.42 2.09
CA VAL A 168 -7.88 13.41 1.71
C VAL A 168 -8.24 13.58 0.25
N VAL A 169 -8.23 12.48 -0.49
CA VAL A 169 -8.59 12.41 -1.90
C VAL A 169 -9.80 11.48 -2.02
N ASP A 170 -10.93 12.00 -2.47
CA ASP A 170 -12.04 11.14 -2.85
C ASP A 170 -11.72 10.48 -4.21
N ALA A 171 -11.53 9.18 -4.17
CA ALA A 171 -11.21 8.35 -5.32
C ALA A 171 -12.39 7.43 -5.72
N THR A 172 -13.59 7.72 -5.27
CA THR A 172 -14.80 6.98 -5.63
C THR A 172 -15.06 7.06 -7.15
N ASP A 173 -14.89 8.23 -7.75
CA ASP A 173 -14.83 8.39 -9.20
C ASP A 173 -13.42 8.83 -9.64
N PHE A 174 -12.68 7.95 -10.31
CA PHE A 174 -11.34 8.28 -10.81
C PHE A 174 -11.31 9.47 -11.79
N LYS A 175 -12.42 9.76 -12.47
CA LYS A 175 -12.49 10.91 -13.40
C LYS A 175 -12.45 12.23 -12.66
N SER A 176 -12.85 12.27 -11.40
CA SER A 176 -12.79 13.47 -10.54
C SER A 176 -11.43 13.70 -9.91
N VAL A 177 -10.51 12.71 -9.93
CA VAL A 177 -9.21 12.78 -9.28
C VAL A 177 -8.23 13.59 -10.14
N SER A 178 -7.82 14.75 -9.65
CA SER A 178 -6.83 15.62 -10.31
C SER A 178 -5.46 15.52 -9.65
N TYR A 179 -4.55 14.76 -10.24
CA TYR A 179 -3.16 14.63 -9.76
C TYR A 179 -2.42 15.97 -9.61
N PRO A 180 -2.53 16.94 -10.56
CA PRO A 180 -1.90 18.25 -10.39
C PRO A 180 -2.41 19.01 -9.17
N GLN A 181 -3.71 18.93 -8.86
CA GLN A 181 -4.28 19.59 -7.68
C GLN A 181 -3.79 18.95 -6.36
N ILE A 182 -3.75 17.61 -6.30
CA ILE A 182 -3.23 16.89 -5.13
C ILE A 182 -1.74 17.21 -4.94
N LEU A 183 -0.96 17.22 -6.02
CA LEU A 183 0.46 17.56 -5.99
C LEU A 183 0.70 18.99 -5.49
N LYS A 184 -0.15 19.95 -5.92
CA LYS A 184 -0.08 21.33 -5.42
C LYS A 184 -0.30 21.37 -3.90
N GLN A 185 -1.36 20.72 -3.40
CA GLN A 185 -1.61 20.64 -1.95
C GLN A 185 -0.45 19.99 -1.20
N LEU A 186 0.17 18.97 -1.78
CA LEU A 186 1.35 18.30 -1.22
C LEU A 186 2.54 19.26 -1.15
N LYS A 187 2.84 20.00 -2.24
CA LYS A 187 3.91 21.00 -2.28
C LYS A 187 3.68 22.12 -1.26
N ASP A 188 2.45 22.65 -1.17
CA ASP A 188 2.07 23.69 -0.19
C ASP A 188 2.15 23.18 1.26
N SER A 189 2.26 21.88 1.44
CA SER A 189 2.39 21.22 2.76
C SER A 189 3.83 20.92 3.15
N LEU A 190 4.78 21.02 2.21
CA LEU A 190 6.21 20.81 2.46
C LEU A 190 6.93 22.11 2.89
N VAL A 191 6.29 23.25 2.70
CA VAL A 191 6.73 24.58 3.11
C VAL A 191 6.24 24.86 4.52
#